data_2960172467a22bf657200e7c26bd0c27
#
_entry.id   2960172467a22bf657200e7c26bd0c27
#
_cell.length_a   1.000
_cell.length_b   1.000
_cell.length_c   1.000
_cell.angle_alpha   90.00
_cell.angle_beta   90.00
_cell.angle_gamma   90.00
#
_symmetry.space_group_name_H-M   'P 1'
#
loop_
_entity.id
_entity.type
_entity.pdbx_description
1 polymer ?
#
loop_
_entity_poly.entity_id
_entity_poly.type
_entity_poly.pdbx_seq_one_letter_code
_entity_poly.pdbx_strand_id
1 'polypeptide(L)'
;MKSSHWPCLIIATVILAGILTLPVHAQSMPREDIIDVPAISDGLCVSNVFQTNMVLQRDKPVHVWGWADAGEHVSVTFGGEQQEATAVEDRSWKVTLSAMAASSEPRNLVV
;
A
#
# COMPACT_ATOMS: atom_id res chain seq x y z
N MET A 1 51.45 59.21 23.87
CA MET A 1 51.27 58.75 23.68
C MET A 1 50.43 58.23 23.26
N LYS A 2 50.07 57.84 22.84
CA LYS A 2 49.31 57.44 22.47
C LYS A 2 49.00 56.50 21.99
N SER A 3 48.63 55.72 22.04
CA SER A 3 48.43 54.72 21.86
C SER A 3 47.41 54.27 21.24
N SER A 4 47.14 53.78 20.79
CA SER A 4 46.30 53.45 20.06
C SER A 4 46.11 52.21 19.79
N HIS A 5 45.56 51.67 19.82
CA HIS A 5 45.51 50.52 19.71
C HIS A 5 44.40 49.91 19.44
N TRP A 6 43.82 49.79 19.42
CA TRP A 6 42.68 49.52 19.24
C TRP A 6 42.34 48.84 18.12
N PRO A 7 42.81 48.66 17.37
CA PRO A 7 42.22 48.09 16.24
C PRO A 7 41.93 46.66 16.28
N CYS A 8 42.58 46.02 17.05
CA CYS A 8 42.38 44.61 17.05
C CYS A 8 41.00 44.15 17.45
N LEU A 9 40.25 45.06 17.94
CA LEU A 9 39.00 44.69 18.34
C LEU A 9 38.04 44.33 17.33
N ILE A 10 38.24 44.80 16.18
CA ILE A 10 37.27 44.70 15.18
C ILE A 10 37.25 43.37 14.50
N ILE A 11 38.33 42.72 14.56
CA ILE A 11 38.51 41.52 13.80
C ILE A 11 37.71 40.36 14.37
N ALA A 12 37.51 40.41 15.62
CA ALA A 12 36.86 39.27 16.27
C ALA A 12 35.44 39.07 15.86
N THR A 13 34.82 40.12 15.45
CA THR A 13 33.43 40.02 15.15
C THR A 13 33.11 39.42 13.81
N VAL A 14 34.03 39.46 12.94
CA VAL A 14 33.76 39.00 11.59
C VAL A 14 33.71 37.50 11.49
N ILE A 15 34.43 36.87 12.34
CA ILE A 15 34.58 35.43 12.26
C ILE A 15 33.31 34.72 12.64
N LEU A 16 32.57 35.35 13.45
CA LEU A 16 31.36 34.73 13.95
C LEU A 16 30.27 34.59 12.90
N ALA A 17 30.32 35.37 11.90
CA ALA A 17 29.31 35.36 10.86
C ALA A 17 29.44 34.18 9.92
N GLY A 18 30.53 33.48 10.02
CA GLY A 18 30.80 32.38 9.11
C GLY A 18 30.15 31.05 9.47
N ILE A 19 29.42 30.99 10.55
CA ILE A 19 28.75 29.75 10.89
C ILE A 19 27.43 29.72 10.16
N LEU A 20 27.54 29.37 8.91
CA LEU A 20 26.38 29.06 8.12
C LEU A 20 25.91 27.67 8.51
N THR A 21 24.95 27.61 9.36
CA THR A 21 24.23 26.35 9.54
C THR A 21 23.33 26.13 8.34
N LEU A 22 23.82 25.38 7.43
CA LEU A 22 22.96 24.92 6.34
C LEU A 22 21.89 24.01 6.91
N PRO A 23 20.64 24.28 6.65
CA PRO A 23 19.60 23.36 7.07
C PRO A 23 19.82 22.06 6.31
N VAL A 24 20.12 21.03 7.05
CA VAL A 24 20.09 19.69 6.47
C VAL A 24 18.64 19.38 6.19
N HIS A 25 18.27 19.53 4.95
CA HIS A 25 16.99 19.05 4.49
C HIS A 25 17.09 17.54 4.47
N ALA A 26 16.50 16.92 5.48
CA ALA A 26 16.21 15.52 5.39
C ALA A 26 15.14 15.37 4.31
N GLN A 27 15.54 15.00 3.12
CA GLN A 27 14.58 14.59 2.12
C GLN A 27 14.00 13.27 2.60
N SER A 28 12.79 13.33 3.09
CA SER A 28 12.02 12.13 3.25
C SER A 28 11.78 11.57 1.86
N MET A 29 12.43 10.47 1.56
CA MET A 29 12.10 9.73 0.35
C MET A 29 10.61 9.41 0.41
N PRO A 30 9.89 9.60 -0.70
CA PRO A 30 8.52 9.13 -0.74
C PRO A 30 8.55 7.65 -0.38
N ARG A 31 7.89 7.30 0.67
CA ARG A 31 7.62 5.91 0.96
C ARG A 31 6.70 5.39 -0.13
N GLU A 32 7.27 4.74 -1.09
CA GLU A 32 6.51 4.03 -2.13
C GLU A 32 5.84 2.76 -1.60
N ASP A 33 6.11 2.44 -0.38
CA ASP A 33 5.57 1.25 0.28
C ASP A 33 4.34 1.54 1.15
N ILE A 34 3.64 2.60 0.90
CA ILE A 34 2.27 2.70 1.34
C ILE A 34 1.48 1.71 0.49
N ILE A 35 1.51 0.47 0.93
CA ILE A 35 0.44 -0.44 0.58
C ILE A 35 -0.80 0.27 1.10
N ASP A 36 -1.56 0.86 0.21
CA ASP A 36 -2.89 1.28 0.55
C ASP A 36 -3.58 0.07 1.13
N VAL A 37 -3.61 0.02 2.44
CA VAL A 37 -4.50 -0.91 3.10
C VAL A 37 -5.85 -0.56 2.54
N PRO A 38 -6.50 -1.47 1.82
CA PRO A 38 -7.77 -1.14 1.23
C PRO A 38 -8.63 -0.63 2.36
N ALA A 39 -9.12 0.57 2.21
CA ALA A 39 -10.13 1.04 3.11
C ALA A 39 -11.24 0.01 2.99
N ILE A 40 -11.44 -0.78 4.03
CA ILE A 40 -12.54 -1.72 4.08
C ILE A 40 -13.78 -0.85 3.97
N SER A 41 -14.30 -0.74 2.77
CA SER A 41 -15.50 0.03 2.53
C SER A 41 -16.68 -0.69 3.17
N ASP A 42 -17.68 0.07 3.49
CA ASP A 42 -18.95 -0.54 3.91
C ASP A 42 -19.48 -1.33 2.72
N GLY A 43 -19.82 -2.60 2.97
CA GLY A 43 -20.35 -3.48 1.94
C GLY A 43 -19.35 -4.49 1.40
N LEU A 44 -19.71 -5.08 0.28
CA LEU A 44 -18.93 -6.12 -0.37
C LEU A 44 -17.66 -5.56 -1.00
N CYS A 45 -16.53 -6.10 -0.63
CA CYS A 45 -15.27 -5.80 -1.27
C CYS A 45 -14.36 -7.03 -1.37
N VAL A 46 -13.54 -7.04 -2.40
CA VAL A 46 -12.55 -8.09 -2.65
C VAL A 46 -11.18 -7.56 -2.27
N SER A 47 -10.31 -8.42 -1.79
CA SER A 47 -8.93 -8.01 -1.49
C SER A 47 -8.27 -7.38 -2.72
N ASN A 48 -7.53 -6.32 -2.52
CA ASN A 48 -6.82 -5.60 -3.58
C ASN A 48 -5.71 -6.41 -4.28
N VAL A 49 -5.45 -7.62 -3.82
CA VAL A 49 -4.62 -8.57 -4.54
C VAL A 49 -5.27 -8.97 -5.87
N PHE A 50 -6.60 -8.94 -5.90
CA PHE A 50 -7.38 -9.29 -7.10
C PHE A 50 -7.64 -8.04 -7.93
N GLN A 51 -6.87 -7.89 -8.98
CA GLN A 51 -6.92 -6.73 -9.86
C GLN A 51 -7.17 -7.14 -11.31
N THR A 52 -7.57 -6.18 -12.11
CA THR A 52 -7.72 -6.39 -13.56
C THR A 52 -6.36 -6.79 -14.15
N ASN A 53 -6.39 -7.75 -15.06
CA ASN A 53 -5.22 -8.31 -15.73
C ASN A 53 -4.27 -9.10 -14.80
N MET A 54 -4.72 -9.55 -13.66
CA MET A 54 -3.93 -10.44 -12.81
C MET A 54 -3.76 -11.82 -13.46
N VAL A 55 -2.72 -12.53 -13.05
CA VAL A 55 -2.45 -13.91 -13.48
C VAL A 55 -2.66 -14.83 -12.30
N LEU A 56 -3.48 -15.85 -12.48
CA LEU A 56 -3.71 -16.88 -11.49
C LEU A 56 -2.83 -18.09 -11.75
N GLN A 57 -2.43 -18.75 -10.67
CA GLN A 57 -1.60 -19.95 -10.78
C GLN A 57 -2.40 -21.11 -11.33
N ARG A 58 -1.87 -21.75 -12.38
CA ARG A 58 -2.47 -22.94 -12.96
C ARG A 58 -2.28 -24.17 -12.07
N ASP A 59 -3.14 -25.16 -12.25
CA ASP A 59 -3.05 -26.48 -11.63
C ASP A 59 -3.04 -26.46 -10.09
N LYS A 60 -3.52 -25.38 -9.50
CA LYS A 60 -3.68 -25.24 -8.05
C LYS A 60 -5.01 -24.59 -7.70
N PRO A 61 -5.58 -24.93 -6.56
CA PRO A 61 -6.78 -24.26 -6.09
C PRO A 61 -6.52 -22.77 -5.92
N VAL A 62 -7.49 -21.96 -6.31
CA VAL A 62 -7.43 -20.51 -6.19
C VAL A 62 -8.29 -20.06 -5.02
N HIS A 63 -7.67 -19.37 -4.08
CA HIS A 63 -8.36 -18.79 -2.94
C HIS A 63 -8.70 -17.34 -3.24
N VAL A 64 -9.97 -17.00 -3.14
CA VAL A 64 -10.46 -15.62 -3.28
C VAL A 64 -11.05 -15.20 -1.95
N TRP A 65 -10.71 -14.02 -1.50
CA TRP A 65 -11.18 -13.51 -0.22
C TRP A 65 -11.42 -12.00 -0.25
N GLY A 66 -12.16 -11.55 0.72
CA GLY A 66 -12.49 -10.14 0.87
C GLY A 66 -13.30 -9.90 2.14
N TRP A 67 -14.08 -8.86 2.13
CA TRP A 67 -14.92 -8.44 3.22
C TRP A 67 -16.33 -8.13 2.74
N ALA A 68 -17.31 -8.30 3.60
CA ALA A 68 -18.70 -8.00 3.35
C ALA A 68 -19.38 -7.69 4.70
N ASP A 69 -20.66 -7.40 4.71
CA ASP A 69 -21.36 -7.27 5.98
C ASP A 69 -21.48 -8.62 6.66
N ALA A 70 -21.37 -8.64 7.99
CA ALA A 70 -21.43 -9.88 8.75
C ALA A 70 -22.74 -10.63 8.45
N GLY A 71 -22.63 -11.91 8.05
CA GLY A 71 -23.76 -12.71 7.66
C GLY A 71 -24.18 -12.58 6.20
N GLU A 72 -23.55 -11.73 5.42
CA GLU A 72 -23.86 -11.56 4.00
C GLU A 72 -23.36 -12.74 3.16
N HIS A 73 -24.19 -13.20 2.24
CA HIS A 73 -23.82 -14.25 1.30
C HIS A 73 -23.05 -13.65 0.13
N VAL A 74 -21.89 -14.24 -0.15
CA VAL A 74 -21.03 -13.84 -1.24
C VAL A 74 -20.92 -14.98 -2.24
N SER A 75 -21.12 -14.69 -3.50
CA SER A 75 -20.99 -15.63 -4.59
C SER A 75 -19.85 -15.22 -5.49
N VAL A 76 -18.94 -16.13 -5.78
CA VAL A 76 -17.81 -15.92 -6.66
C VAL A 76 -17.91 -16.85 -7.86
N THR A 77 -17.88 -16.29 -9.05
CA THR A 77 -17.96 -17.03 -10.30
C THR A 77 -16.71 -16.78 -11.12
N PHE A 78 -16.08 -17.85 -11.55
CA PHE A 78 -14.94 -17.80 -12.44
C PHE A 78 -14.83 -19.05 -13.30
N GLY A 79 -14.67 -18.87 -14.60
CA GLY A 79 -14.46 -19.99 -15.54
C GLY A 79 -15.59 -21.02 -15.54
N GLY A 80 -16.82 -20.61 -15.27
CA GLY A 80 -17.97 -21.50 -15.23
C GLY A 80 -18.19 -22.19 -13.89
N GLU A 81 -17.32 -21.99 -12.92
CA GLU A 81 -17.47 -22.47 -11.55
C GLU A 81 -18.00 -21.35 -10.65
N GLN A 82 -18.95 -21.67 -9.81
CA GLN A 82 -19.49 -20.77 -8.82
C GLN A 82 -19.29 -21.36 -7.42
N GLN A 83 -18.76 -20.56 -6.53
CA GLN A 83 -18.58 -20.88 -5.12
C GLN A 83 -19.26 -19.82 -4.25
N GLU A 84 -19.77 -20.23 -3.13
CA GLU A 84 -20.46 -19.35 -2.19
C GLU A 84 -19.80 -19.39 -0.83
N ALA A 85 -19.84 -18.27 -0.15
CA ALA A 85 -19.40 -18.13 1.22
C ALA A 85 -20.27 -17.14 1.96
N THR A 86 -20.24 -17.20 3.28
CA THR A 86 -20.94 -16.25 4.15
C THR A 86 -19.89 -15.50 4.94
N ALA A 87 -19.97 -14.18 4.97
CA ALA A 87 -19.09 -13.35 5.77
C ALA A 87 -19.29 -13.65 7.26
N VAL A 88 -18.20 -13.84 7.97
CA VAL A 88 -18.21 -14.11 9.41
C VAL A 88 -18.28 -12.81 10.22
N GLU A 89 -18.20 -12.91 11.53
CA GLU A 89 -18.37 -11.75 12.42
C GLU A 89 -17.36 -10.63 12.20
N ASP A 90 -16.14 -10.97 11.76
CA ASP A 90 -15.12 -10.00 11.42
C ASP A 90 -15.26 -9.44 10.00
N ARG A 91 -16.38 -9.75 9.34
CA ARG A 91 -16.72 -9.36 7.99
C ARG A 91 -15.91 -10.05 6.89
N SER A 92 -14.99 -10.95 7.21
CA SER A 92 -14.20 -11.65 6.21
C SER A 92 -14.99 -12.79 5.57
N TRP A 93 -14.71 -13.02 4.28
CA TRP A 93 -15.21 -14.18 3.56
C TRP A 93 -14.07 -14.75 2.68
N LYS A 94 -14.18 -16.02 2.39
CA LYS A 94 -13.22 -16.74 1.56
C LYS A 94 -13.89 -17.86 0.80
N VAL A 95 -13.56 -17.99 -0.47
CA VAL A 95 -13.95 -19.14 -1.30
C VAL A 95 -12.71 -19.79 -1.90
N THR A 96 -12.83 -21.04 -2.25
CA THR A 96 -11.79 -21.80 -2.93
C THR A 96 -12.33 -22.31 -4.25
N LEU A 97 -11.72 -21.87 -5.33
CA LEU A 97 -12.04 -22.34 -6.68
C LEU A 97 -11.17 -23.55 -7.02
N SER A 98 -11.69 -24.46 -7.82
CA SER A 98 -10.96 -25.64 -8.25
C SER A 98 -9.73 -25.29 -9.07
N ALA A 99 -8.73 -26.16 -9.04
CA ALA A 99 -7.56 -26.01 -9.88
C ALA A 99 -7.95 -25.98 -11.36
N MET A 100 -7.34 -25.08 -12.10
CA MET A 100 -7.62 -24.88 -13.52
C MET A 100 -6.36 -25.11 -14.34
N ALA A 101 -6.56 -25.61 -15.57
CA ALA A 101 -5.49 -25.75 -16.53
C ALA A 101 -5.02 -24.37 -17.02
N ALA A 102 -3.78 -24.32 -17.51
CA ALA A 102 -3.26 -23.11 -18.11
C ALA A 102 -4.13 -22.68 -19.29
N SER A 103 -4.41 -21.37 -19.36
CA SER A 103 -5.16 -20.76 -20.46
C SER A 103 -4.62 -19.39 -20.74
N SER A 104 -4.52 -19.03 -22.00
CA SER A 104 -4.20 -17.67 -22.44
C SER A 104 -5.45 -16.83 -22.67
N GLU A 105 -6.63 -17.42 -22.55
CA GLU A 105 -7.88 -16.71 -22.73
C GLU A 105 -8.23 -15.92 -21.48
N PRO A 106 -8.53 -14.62 -21.61
CA PRO A 106 -8.95 -13.84 -20.47
C PRO A 106 -10.34 -14.28 -19.99
N ARG A 107 -10.53 -14.27 -18.68
CA ARG A 107 -11.79 -14.62 -18.03
C ARG A 107 -12.13 -13.59 -16.97
N ASN A 108 -13.40 -13.39 -16.71
CA ASN A 108 -13.86 -12.49 -15.68
C ASN A 108 -14.09 -13.23 -14.37
N LEU A 109 -13.52 -12.67 -13.30
CA LEU A 109 -13.88 -13.05 -11.95
C LEU A 109 -15.02 -12.12 -11.51
N VAL A 110 -16.13 -12.70 -11.14
CA VAL A 110 -17.32 -11.96 -10.69
C VAL A 110 -17.60 -12.29 -9.24
N VAL A 111 -17.78 -11.26 -8.43
CA VAL A 111 -18.08 -11.35 -7.01
C VAL A 111 -19.36 -10.61 -6.69
#